data_0690120579cdae962ac5e2d895731a16
#
_entry.id   0690120579cdae962ac5e2d895731a16
#
_cell.length_a   1.000
_cell.length_b   1.000
_cell.length_c   1.000
_cell.angle_alpha   90.00
_cell.angle_beta   90.00
_cell.angle_gamma   90.00
#
_symmetry.space_group_name_H-M   'P 1'
#
loop_
_entity.id
_entity.type
_entity.pdbx_description
1 polymer ?
#
loop_
_entity_poly.entity_id
_entity_poly.type
_entity_poly.pdbx_seq_one_letter_code
_entity_poly.pdbx_strand_id
1 'polypeptide(L)'
;MSIEFNHTLVHAKDTWAAAREVAGVLGLPEPTSYGPFAVLQFDNGATLDFIEDTGEIKAQHYAFLVGEDDFDAIWSRIKEQDRQFWADPHKHTAGEINHGDGGRGLYWEGPDGHWLEIITRPYGSADPGGSEES
;
A
#
# COMPACT_ATOMS: atom_id res chain seq x y z
N MET A 1 -16.55 -10.47 21.77
CA MET A 1 -16.45 -10.95 20.39
C MET A 1 -15.36 -10.21 19.66
N SER A 2 -14.60 -10.91 18.84
CA SER A 2 -13.45 -10.34 18.17
C SER A 2 -13.50 -10.73 16.68
N ILE A 3 -13.40 -9.75 15.81
CA ILE A 3 -13.35 -9.99 14.36
C ILE A 3 -12.17 -9.21 13.83
N GLU A 4 -11.23 -9.91 13.18
CA GLU A 4 -10.01 -9.29 12.65
C GLU A 4 -9.90 -9.59 11.17
N PHE A 5 -9.52 -8.59 10.40
CA PHE A 5 -9.24 -8.80 8.98
C PHE A 5 -8.00 -9.67 8.85
N ASN A 6 -8.11 -10.76 8.08
CA ASN A 6 -7.02 -11.74 8.00
C ASN A 6 -6.22 -11.62 6.71
N HIS A 7 -6.86 -11.67 5.57
CA HIS A 7 -6.13 -11.63 4.30
C HIS A 7 -7.04 -11.23 3.15
N THR A 8 -6.41 -10.81 2.06
CA THR A 8 -7.10 -10.60 0.79
C THR A 8 -6.21 -11.04 -0.35
N LEU A 9 -6.82 -11.35 -1.49
CA LEU A 9 -6.07 -11.74 -2.68
C LEU A 9 -5.68 -10.51 -3.48
N VAL A 10 -4.47 -10.54 -4.02
CA VAL A 10 -4.00 -9.51 -4.96
C VAL A 10 -3.72 -10.22 -6.28
N HIS A 11 -4.47 -9.87 -7.31
CA HIS A 11 -4.32 -10.48 -8.62
C HIS A 11 -3.10 -9.89 -9.32
N ALA A 12 -2.26 -10.75 -9.88
CA ALA A 12 -1.01 -10.33 -10.51
C ALA A 12 -0.65 -11.25 -11.65
N LYS A 13 -0.01 -10.71 -12.68
CA LYS A 13 0.49 -11.53 -13.78
C LYS A 13 1.64 -12.42 -13.32
N ASP A 14 2.53 -11.88 -12.48
CA ASP A 14 3.66 -12.60 -11.92
C ASP A 14 3.63 -12.40 -10.42
N THR A 15 3.20 -13.42 -9.69
CA THR A 15 2.93 -13.29 -8.25
C THR A 15 4.18 -12.92 -7.47
N TRP A 16 5.32 -13.57 -7.76
CA TRP A 16 6.55 -13.30 -7.03
C TRP A 16 7.12 -11.92 -7.33
N ALA A 17 7.13 -11.54 -8.61
CA ALA A 17 7.61 -10.22 -8.99
C ALA A 17 6.74 -9.13 -8.36
N ALA A 18 5.43 -9.31 -8.39
CA ALA A 18 4.50 -8.33 -7.81
C ALA A 18 4.68 -8.22 -6.30
N ALA A 19 4.75 -9.36 -5.61
CA ALA A 19 4.92 -9.35 -4.16
C ALA A 19 6.26 -8.73 -3.77
N ARG A 20 7.33 -9.04 -4.50
CA ARG A 20 8.65 -8.46 -4.23
C ARG A 20 8.67 -6.97 -4.47
N GLU A 21 7.97 -6.50 -5.49
CA GLU A 21 7.89 -5.06 -5.75
C GLU A 21 7.26 -4.34 -4.58
N VAL A 22 6.13 -4.84 -4.07
CA VAL A 22 5.45 -4.23 -2.93
C VAL A 22 6.33 -4.30 -1.69
N ALA A 23 6.92 -5.48 -1.43
CA ALA A 23 7.81 -5.65 -0.28
C ALA A 23 9.00 -4.71 -0.35
N GLY A 24 9.57 -4.51 -1.54
CA GLY A 24 10.73 -3.65 -1.73
C GLY A 24 10.44 -2.18 -1.47
N VAL A 25 9.23 -1.72 -1.73
CA VAL A 25 8.84 -0.35 -1.41
C VAL A 25 8.54 -0.22 0.08
N LEU A 26 7.79 -1.17 0.64
CA LEU A 26 7.37 -1.11 2.04
C LEU A 26 8.50 -1.47 3.02
N GLY A 27 9.56 -2.12 2.54
CA GLY A 27 10.64 -2.54 3.42
C GLY A 27 10.34 -3.83 4.17
N LEU A 28 9.50 -4.66 3.60
CA LEU A 28 9.14 -5.94 4.20
C LEU A 28 10.13 -7.04 3.80
N PRO A 29 10.21 -8.13 4.57
CA PRO A 29 11.01 -9.29 4.16
C PRO A 29 10.52 -9.91 2.86
N GLU A 30 11.32 -10.80 2.29
CA GLU A 30 10.94 -11.56 1.10
C GLU A 30 9.59 -12.22 1.31
N PRO A 31 8.75 -12.27 0.27
CA PRO A 31 7.49 -13.01 0.35
C PRO A 31 7.74 -14.48 0.66
N THR A 32 6.75 -15.11 1.26
CA THR A 32 6.79 -16.56 1.50
C THR A 32 5.79 -17.24 0.59
N SER A 33 5.93 -18.56 0.48
CA SER A 33 5.07 -19.36 -0.37
C SER A 33 4.00 -20.04 0.46
N TYR A 34 2.75 -19.99 0.01
CA TYR A 34 1.68 -20.77 0.59
C TYR A 34 0.79 -21.27 -0.53
N GLY A 35 0.87 -22.58 -0.83
CA GLY A 35 0.21 -23.14 -1.99
C GLY A 35 0.63 -22.37 -3.25
N PRO A 36 -0.32 -21.90 -4.06
CA PRO A 36 0.02 -21.15 -5.27
C PRO A 36 0.30 -19.67 -5.01
N PHE A 37 0.25 -19.22 -3.75
CA PHE A 37 0.34 -17.80 -3.45
C PHE A 37 1.74 -17.38 -3.08
N ALA A 38 2.10 -16.16 -3.46
CA ALA A 38 3.20 -15.42 -2.82
C ALA A 38 2.57 -14.53 -1.76
N VAL A 39 3.06 -14.62 -0.53
CA VAL A 39 2.39 -14.03 0.63
C VAL A 39 3.27 -12.96 1.28
N LEU A 40 2.71 -11.77 1.46
CA LEU A 40 3.30 -10.72 2.28
C LEU A 40 2.55 -10.63 3.59
N GLN A 41 3.28 -10.71 4.70
CA GLN A 41 2.68 -10.59 6.02
C GLN A 41 3.02 -9.23 6.63
N PHE A 42 2.02 -8.63 7.26
CA PHE A 42 2.16 -7.34 7.93
C PHE A 42 2.21 -7.49 9.43
N ASP A 43 2.61 -6.44 10.12
CA ASP A 43 2.87 -6.50 11.57
C ASP A 43 1.61 -6.84 12.37
N ASN A 44 0.44 -6.51 11.86
CA ASN A 44 -0.81 -6.85 12.54
C ASN A 44 -1.29 -8.28 12.24
N GLY A 45 -0.50 -9.07 11.51
CA GLY A 45 -0.84 -10.43 11.18
C GLY A 45 -1.64 -10.62 9.90
N ALA A 46 -2.17 -9.56 9.34
CA ALA A 46 -2.88 -9.65 8.06
C ALA A 46 -1.90 -9.92 6.92
N THR A 47 -2.38 -10.52 5.84
CA THR A 47 -1.54 -10.81 4.68
C THR A 47 -2.18 -10.35 3.39
N LEU A 48 -1.33 -10.05 2.41
CA LEU A 48 -1.72 -9.96 1.01
C LEU A 48 -1.22 -11.23 0.32
N ASP A 49 -2.14 -11.96 -0.29
CA ASP A 49 -1.83 -13.22 -0.96
C ASP A 49 -1.92 -13.00 -2.46
N PHE A 50 -0.76 -12.95 -3.12
CA PHE A 50 -0.70 -12.65 -4.55
C PHE A 50 -1.01 -13.91 -5.33
N ILE A 51 -2.06 -13.83 -6.18
CA ILE A 51 -2.54 -14.94 -6.97
C ILE A 51 -2.33 -14.64 -8.45
N GLU A 52 -1.89 -15.66 -9.20
CA GLU A 52 -1.67 -15.49 -10.64
C GLU A 52 -3.00 -15.29 -11.37
N ASP A 53 -3.02 -14.30 -12.25
CA ASP A 53 -4.19 -14.01 -13.08
C ASP A 53 -3.69 -13.63 -14.46
N THR A 54 -3.91 -14.50 -15.44
CA THR A 54 -3.44 -14.29 -16.81
C THR A 54 -4.43 -13.47 -17.63
N GLY A 55 -5.60 -13.19 -17.08
CA GLY A 55 -6.61 -12.39 -17.77
C GLY A 55 -6.40 -10.90 -17.53
N GLU A 56 -7.47 -10.15 -17.76
CA GLU A 56 -7.45 -8.71 -17.50
C GLU A 56 -7.58 -8.49 -16.00
N ILE A 57 -6.63 -7.74 -15.42
CA ILE A 57 -6.62 -7.48 -13.99
C ILE A 57 -7.23 -6.12 -13.74
N LYS A 58 -8.25 -6.09 -12.88
CA LYS A 58 -8.84 -4.82 -12.44
C LYS A 58 -8.01 -4.27 -11.30
N ALA A 59 -7.57 -3.03 -11.45
CA ALA A 59 -6.80 -2.37 -10.41
C ALA A 59 -7.64 -2.23 -9.15
N GLN A 60 -7.02 -2.54 -8.01
CA GLN A 60 -7.63 -2.40 -6.70
C GLN A 60 -6.83 -1.38 -5.89
N HIS A 61 -7.38 -0.97 -4.76
CA HIS A 61 -6.75 0.02 -3.90
C HIS A 61 -6.39 -0.65 -2.57
N TYR A 62 -5.13 -0.54 -2.18
CA TYR A 62 -4.63 -1.07 -0.91
C TYR A 62 -3.93 0.05 -0.15
N ALA A 63 -4.31 0.23 1.10
CA ALA A 63 -3.75 1.28 1.95
C ALA A 63 -3.14 0.67 3.19
N PHE A 64 -2.00 1.22 3.61
CA PHE A 64 -1.25 0.70 4.75
C PHE A 64 -1.05 1.81 5.78
N LEU A 65 -1.35 1.49 7.02
CA LEU A 65 -1.10 2.41 8.13
C LEU A 65 0.33 2.18 8.62
N VAL A 66 1.14 3.22 8.61
CA VAL A 66 2.56 3.12 8.95
C VAL A 66 2.93 4.15 10.01
N GLY A 67 3.99 3.87 10.77
CA GLY A 67 4.53 4.86 11.68
C GLY A 67 5.23 5.99 10.93
N GLU A 68 5.52 7.08 11.64
CA GLU A 68 6.14 8.24 10.99
C GLU A 68 7.53 7.91 10.45
N ASP A 69 8.32 7.16 11.20
CA ASP A 69 9.65 6.77 10.72
C ASP A 69 9.56 5.83 9.52
N ASP A 70 8.59 4.94 9.53
CA ASP A 70 8.36 4.05 8.40
C ASP A 70 7.92 4.83 7.17
N PHE A 71 7.08 5.86 7.36
CA PHE A 71 6.67 6.72 6.27
C PHE A 71 7.90 7.36 5.60
N ASP A 72 8.80 7.91 6.39
CA ASP A 72 10.01 8.53 5.85
C ASP A 72 10.84 7.53 5.07
N ALA A 73 10.99 6.31 5.59
CA ALA A 73 11.79 5.28 4.93
C ALA A 73 11.15 4.85 3.60
N ILE A 74 9.82 4.66 3.59
CA ILE A 74 9.11 4.26 2.38
C ILE A 74 9.15 5.38 1.34
N TRP A 75 8.92 6.61 1.76
CA TRP A 75 8.99 7.77 0.87
C TRP A 75 10.36 7.88 0.24
N SER A 76 11.41 7.67 1.03
CA SER A 76 12.78 7.65 0.54
C SER A 76 12.99 6.59 -0.53
N ARG A 77 12.49 5.38 -0.29
CA ARG A 77 12.63 4.28 -1.26
C ARG A 77 11.90 4.59 -2.55
N ILE A 78 10.72 5.17 -2.46
CA ILE A 78 9.95 5.55 -3.64
C ILE A 78 10.76 6.53 -4.50
N LYS A 79 11.37 7.52 -3.87
CA LYS A 79 12.20 8.50 -4.57
C LYS A 79 13.47 7.87 -5.13
N GLU A 80 14.13 7.01 -4.34
CA GLU A 80 15.36 6.35 -4.78
C GLU A 80 15.12 5.39 -5.93
N GLN A 81 13.95 4.78 -5.98
CA GLN A 81 13.56 3.88 -7.06
C GLN A 81 12.98 4.63 -8.26
N ASP A 82 12.98 5.96 -8.19
CA ASP A 82 12.49 6.82 -9.26
C ASP A 82 11.03 6.53 -9.61
N ARG A 83 10.23 6.20 -8.61
CA ARG A 83 8.81 5.95 -8.78
C ARG A 83 8.05 7.24 -8.67
N GLN A 84 7.02 7.39 -9.50
CA GLN A 84 6.10 8.50 -9.34
C GLN A 84 5.23 8.29 -8.12
N PHE A 85 4.85 9.38 -7.46
CA PHE A 85 3.91 9.35 -6.35
C PHE A 85 3.10 10.64 -6.34
N TRP A 86 1.97 10.61 -5.63
CA TRP A 86 1.02 11.72 -5.65
C TRP A 86 0.44 11.91 -4.25
N ALA A 87 0.02 13.18 -3.98
CA ALA A 87 -0.67 13.48 -2.75
C ALA A 87 -2.13 13.00 -2.79
N ASP A 88 -2.70 12.79 -3.97
CA ASP A 88 -4.11 12.49 -4.14
C ASP A 88 -4.31 11.24 -5.01
N PRO A 89 -5.47 10.57 -4.87
CA PRO A 89 -5.72 9.33 -5.59
C PRO A 89 -6.04 9.51 -7.08
N HIS A 90 -6.21 10.74 -7.54
CA HIS A 90 -6.56 11.01 -8.95
C HIS A 90 -5.40 11.56 -9.75
N LYS A 91 -4.19 11.50 -9.21
CA LYS A 91 -2.95 11.92 -9.89
C LYS A 91 -2.95 13.41 -10.23
N HIS A 92 -3.56 14.24 -9.39
CA HIS A 92 -3.56 15.68 -9.61
C HIS A 92 -2.33 16.38 -9.08
N THR A 93 -1.76 15.88 -7.98
CA THR A 93 -0.67 16.55 -7.29
C THR A 93 0.55 15.66 -7.24
N ALA A 94 1.27 15.58 -8.36
CA ALA A 94 2.43 14.71 -8.51
C ALA A 94 3.61 15.21 -7.68
N GLY A 95 4.34 14.26 -7.09
CA GLY A 95 5.58 14.56 -6.38
C GLY A 95 5.37 15.19 -5.01
N GLU A 96 4.16 15.13 -4.47
CA GLU A 96 3.83 15.72 -3.16
C GLU A 96 3.13 14.72 -2.29
N ILE A 97 3.11 15.00 -0.99
CA ILE A 97 2.38 14.20 -0.01
C ILE A 97 1.22 15.02 0.53
N ASN A 98 0.27 14.34 1.19
CA ASN A 98 -0.84 15.01 1.85
C ASN A 98 -0.69 14.93 3.37
N HIS A 99 -1.55 15.67 4.07
CA HIS A 99 -1.55 15.72 5.53
C HIS A 99 -2.94 15.37 6.07
N GLY A 100 -3.56 14.35 5.48
CA GLY A 100 -4.89 13.92 5.88
C GLY A 100 -4.95 13.55 7.35
N ASP A 101 -6.01 13.96 8.02
CA ASP A 101 -6.29 13.69 9.45
C ASP A 101 -5.15 14.11 10.37
N GLY A 102 -4.38 15.11 9.95
CA GLY A 102 -3.26 15.61 10.75
C GLY A 102 -2.00 14.78 10.66
N GLY A 103 -1.99 13.78 9.79
CA GLY A 103 -0.81 12.96 9.56
C GLY A 103 -0.18 13.22 8.21
N ARG A 104 0.33 12.16 7.58
CA ARG A 104 0.91 12.23 6.25
C ARG A 104 0.43 11.06 5.41
N GLY A 105 0.33 11.27 4.11
CA GLY A 105 -0.05 10.20 3.19
C GLY A 105 0.50 10.43 1.80
N LEU A 106 0.62 9.37 1.03
CA LEU A 106 0.93 9.45 -0.39
C LEU A 106 0.43 8.20 -1.10
N TYR A 107 0.34 8.31 -2.42
CA TYR A 107 -0.14 7.24 -3.29
C TYR A 107 0.92 6.94 -4.33
N TRP A 108 1.03 5.67 -4.72
CA TRP A 108 1.85 5.29 -5.87
C TRP A 108 1.21 4.10 -6.58
N GLU A 109 1.60 3.89 -7.82
CA GLU A 109 1.08 2.79 -8.61
C GLU A 109 1.97 1.57 -8.45
N GLY A 110 1.40 0.46 -8.01
CA GLY A 110 2.11 -0.78 -7.83
C GLY A 110 1.98 -1.72 -9.02
N PRO A 111 2.28 -3.00 -8.81
CA PRO A 111 2.25 -3.97 -9.90
C PRO A 111 0.83 -4.12 -10.45
N ASP A 112 0.74 -4.34 -11.76
CA ASP A 112 -0.53 -4.58 -12.47
C ASP A 112 -1.53 -3.44 -12.30
N GLY A 113 -1.03 -2.23 -12.05
CA GLY A 113 -1.86 -1.04 -11.95
C GLY A 113 -2.57 -0.87 -10.63
N HIS A 114 -2.31 -1.73 -9.64
CA HIS A 114 -2.93 -1.57 -8.33
C HIS A 114 -2.50 -0.25 -7.70
N TRP A 115 -3.44 0.40 -7.02
CA TRP A 115 -3.23 1.73 -6.45
C TRP A 115 -2.89 1.57 -4.98
N LEU A 116 -1.71 2.01 -4.59
CA LEU A 116 -1.19 1.78 -3.24
C LEU A 116 -1.07 3.11 -2.51
N GLU A 117 -1.27 3.04 -1.19
CA GLU A 117 -1.28 4.23 -0.35
C GLU A 117 -0.66 3.91 1.00
N ILE A 118 0.12 4.85 1.54
CA ILE A 118 0.52 4.80 2.95
C ILE A 118 -0.02 6.02 3.66
N ILE A 119 -0.45 5.82 4.92
CA ILE A 119 -0.97 6.88 5.78
C ILE A 119 -0.39 6.70 7.17
N THR A 120 -0.16 7.81 7.88
CA THR A 120 0.34 7.74 9.26
C THR A 120 -0.77 7.87 10.29
N ARG A 121 -1.98 8.26 9.86
CA ARG A 121 -3.16 8.35 10.73
C ARG A 121 -4.33 7.68 10.03
N PRO A 122 -5.15 6.92 10.77
CA PRO A 122 -6.31 6.29 10.14
C PRO A 122 -7.29 7.34 9.59
N TYR A 123 -8.01 6.97 8.54
CA TYR A 123 -9.05 7.84 8.00
C TYR A 123 -10.05 8.19 9.09
N GLY A 124 -10.41 9.46 9.16
CA GLY A 124 -11.41 9.92 10.10
C GLY A 124 -10.92 10.01 11.54
N SER A 125 -9.61 9.86 11.77
CA SER A 125 -9.07 9.91 13.13
C SER A 125 -8.91 11.33 13.65
N ALA A 126 -9.02 12.35 12.77
CA ALA A 126 -9.00 13.73 13.22
C ALA A 126 -10.31 14.06 13.95
N ASP A 127 -10.30 15.17 14.69
CA ASP A 127 -11.50 15.61 15.37
C ASP A 127 -12.67 15.79 14.39
N PRO A 128 -13.89 15.52 14.83
CA PRO A 128 -15.05 15.74 13.97
C PRO A 128 -15.05 17.16 13.43
N GLY A 129 -15.31 17.29 12.13
CA GLY A 129 -15.26 18.57 11.44
C GLY A 129 -13.88 18.99 11.01
N GLY A 130 -12.88 18.23 11.33
CA GLY A 130 -11.52 18.47 10.90
C GLY A 130 -11.30 18.02 9.54
N SER A 131 -11.22 17.93 8.74
CA SER A 131 -10.98 17.42 7.67
C SER A 131 -11.33 17.03 6.59
N GLU A 132 -11.23 17.01 5.98
CA GLU A 132 -11.42 16.56 5.17
C GLU A 132 -10.77 16.38 4.10
N GLU A 133 -10.27 16.06 3.65
CA GLU A 133 -9.68 15.91 2.78
C GLU A 133 -9.44 15.10 2.00
N SER A 134 -9.28 14.70 1.41
CA SER A 134 -8.96 13.93 0.82
C SER A 134 -8.81 13.57 -0.26
#